data_82579deb875ea8a6330ebffb9f39e3bd
#
_entry.id   82579deb875ea8a6330ebffb9f39e3bd
#
_cell.length_a   1.000
_cell.length_b   1.000
_cell.length_c   1.000
_cell.angle_alpha   90.00
_cell.angle_beta   90.00
_cell.angle_gamma   90.00
#
_symmetry.space_group_name_H-M   'P 1'
#
loop_
_entity.id
_entity.type
_entity.pdbx_description
1 polymer ?
#
loop_
_entity_poly.entity_id
_entity_poly.type
_entity_poly.pdbx_seq_one_letter_code
_entity_poly.pdbx_strand_id
1 'polypeptide(L)'
;VSINRRMAFIHQLHQRLVAVGLGLLMLTGSAMAQPASESTSDPITESTTAADLIERGRYLSTAADCYACHTKDPAQPFAGGEGIRTPFGTIYPPNITPDQRTGIGAWTDDEFYHALHSGRGRHGENLYPAMPYDSFTQIRRDDVLAIKAYLFSLPAIEQARTPNRMDFPYNIRWTLTGWKMLNFNEQEFRPNPDKSDAINRGAYLASMAHCSTCHTPRTMSMGSDPERPLAGSIVTNGWYAPNITPDEISGIGRWSDAELAQYLSTGYIPGKSSAGGPMAQAIERSLSQLPEQDINDLIAWLRDQPAMRNKEDQPTEATTAPFEWGELRDLSGTIRDTLDYRPSASTASRSFSGAQLYYGACASCHGMDGGGIAQADFPSLVNNSTLGQSTPNNVVLTILNGIERQAGDRQIFMPAFKGQFTDQEVATLTNWLFQTYGRPTTQTTDVDVNKLRTGAALGEAPIASIIKAAGVGIMALLLVFVLGWVIRFAPRIKAFFAKFKRKRK
;
A
#
# COMPACT_ATOMS: atom_id res chain seq x y z
N VAL A 1 6.01 33.13 9.76
CA VAL A 1 6.13 32.18 8.62
C VAL A 1 4.77 31.52 8.27
N SER A 2 3.75 31.61 9.14
CA SER A 2 2.46 30.90 8.97
C SER A 2 1.40 31.65 8.11
N ILE A 3 1.50 32.94 7.93
CA ILE A 3 0.45 33.74 7.24
C ILE A 3 0.61 33.75 5.72
N ASN A 4 1.82 33.72 5.20
CA ASN A 4 2.08 33.76 3.76
C ASN A 4 1.71 32.44 3.03
N ARG A 5 1.69 31.28 3.70
CA ARG A 5 1.30 30.00 3.08
C ARG A 5 -0.23 29.87 2.93
N ARG A 6 -1.01 30.46 3.83
CA ARG A 6 -2.49 30.47 3.69
C ARG A 6 -2.97 31.38 2.55
N MET A 7 -2.25 32.45 2.29
CA MET A 7 -2.57 33.35 1.17
C MET A 7 -2.26 32.73 -0.20
N ALA A 8 -1.20 31.92 -0.30
CA ALA A 8 -0.88 31.20 -1.55
C ALA A 8 -1.93 30.13 -1.89
N PHE A 9 -2.46 29.42 -0.90
CA PHE A 9 -3.50 28.41 -1.12
C PHE A 9 -4.83 29.02 -1.56
N ILE A 10 -5.23 30.16 -0.97
CA ILE A 10 -6.44 30.89 -1.35
C ILE A 10 -6.29 31.48 -2.76
N HIS A 11 -5.10 31.94 -3.13
CA HIS A 11 -4.81 32.46 -4.45
C HIS A 11 -4.89 31.38 -5.55
N GLN A 12 -4.39 30.17 -5.29
CA GLN A 12 -4.53 29.03 -6.21
C GLN A 12 -5.98 28.56 -6.36
N LEU A 13 -6.76 28.58 -5.29
CA LEU A 13 -8.18 28.23 -5.34
C LEU A 13 -8.99 29.26 -6.16
N HIS A 14 -8.65 30.56 -6.02
CA HIS A 14 -9.27 31.63 -6.78
C HIS A 14 -8.95 31.58 -8.27
N GLN A 15 -7.71 31.26 -8.64
CA GLN A 15 -7.31 31.08 -10.04
C GLN A 15 -8.00 29.89 -10.71
N ARG A 16 -8.27 28.81 -9.99
CA ARG A 16 -9.00 27.64 -10.51
C ARG A 16 -10.49 27.90 -10.67
N LEU A 17 -11.09 28.71 -9.83
CA LEU A 17 -12.51 29.10 -9.94
C LEU A 17 -12.76 30.12 -11.05
N VAL A 18 -11.80 31.03 -11.33
CA VAL A 18 -11.89 32.01 -12.43
C VAL A 18 -11.71 31.33 -13.79
N ALA A 19 -10.92 30.27 -13.90
CA ALA A 19 -10.74 29.51 -15.15
C ALA A 19 -12.01 28.75 -15.57
N VAL A 20 -12.89 28.38 -14.65
CA VAL A 20 -14.17 27.72 -14.96
C VAL A 20 -15.25 28.72 -15.42
N GLY A 21 -15.13 30.00 -15.03
CA GLY A 21 -16.10 31.03 -15.38
C GLY A 21 -15.88 31.73 -16.74
N LEU A 22 -14.68 31.62 -17.33
CA LEU A 22 -14.32 32.33 -18.60
C LEU A 22 -14.33 31.42 -19.84
N GLY A 23 -14.69 30.16 -19.73
CA GLY A 23 -14.71 29.19 -20.84
C GLY A 23 -15.92 29.27 -21.76
N LEU A 24 -16.87 30.19 -21.59
CA LEU A 24 -18.14 30.19 -22.33
C LEU A 24 -18.33 31.36 -23.34
N LEU A 25 -17.32 32.12 -23.61
CA LEU A 25 -17.40 33.17 -24.62
C LEU A 25 -16.08 33.25 -25.39
N MET A 26 -15.97 32.63 -26.55
CA MET A 26 -15.18 32.97 -27.75
C MET A 26 -15.12 31.77 -28.71
N LEU A 27 -16.15 31.63 -29.51
CA LEU A 27 -16.12 30.90 -30.76
C LEU A 27 -16.24 31.98 -31.87
N THR A 28 -15.14 32.29 -32.54
CA THR A 28 -15.02 32.64 -33.98
C THR A 28 -13.64 33.30 -34.24
N GLY A 29 -12.86 32.74 -35.14
CA GLY A 29 -11.61 33.34 -35.58
C GLY A 29 -10.76 32.40 -36.43
N SER A 30 -10.77 32.62 -37.72
CA SER A 30 -10.23 31.86 -38.85
C SER A 30 -8.78 31.42 -38.74
N ALA A 31 -8.52 30.24 -39.32
CA ALA A 31 -7.22 29.64 -39.57
C ALA A 31 -6.39 30.43 -40.60
N MET A 32 -5.11 30.63 -40.30
CA MET A 32 -4.06 30.81 -41.31
C MET A 32 -2.94 29.81 -41.03
N ALA A 33 -2.68 28.97 -42.01
CA ALA A 33 -1.62 27.97 -42.02
C ALA A 33 -0.26 28.62 -42.29
N GLN A 34 0.74 28.26 -41.46
CA GLN A 34 2.15 28.49 -41.81
C GLN A 34 2.83 27.12 -42.05
N PRO A 35 3.79 27.05 -42.98
CA PRO A 35 4.39 25.76 -43.38
C PRO A 35 5.39 25.25 -42.33
N ALA A 36 5.31 23.96 -42.08
CA ALA A 36 6.21 23.22 -41.22
C ALA A 36 7.62 23.17 -41.84
N SER A 37 8.64 23.47 -41.01
CA SER A 37 10.02 23.18 -41.31
C SER A 37 10.24 21.68 -41.13
N GLU A 38 10.66 20.98 -42.16
CA GLU A 38 11.13 19.60 -42.13
C GLU A 38 12.36 19.52 -41.23
N SER A 39 12.17 18.87 -40.08
CA SER A 39 13.24 18.32 -39.26
C SER A 39 13.55 16.93 -39.83
N THR A 40 14.72 16.76 -40.38
CA THR A 40 15.27 15.45 -40.77
C THR A 40 15.43 14.60 -39.54
N SER A 41 14.48 13.71 -39.31
CA SER A 41 14.58 12.61 -38.35
C SER A 41 15.30 11.47 -39.05
N ASP A 42 16.45 11.07 -38.51
CA ASP A 42 17.12 9.83 -38.87
C ASP A 42 16.18 8.64 -38.61
N PRO A 43 15.96 7.77 -39.59
CA PRO A 43 15.13 6.59 -39.39
C PRO A 43 16.01 5.41 -38.93
N ILE A 44 16.20 5.25 -37.62
CA ILE A 44 16.50 3.94 -37.06
C ILE A 44 15.25 3.48 -36.30
N THR A 45 14.24 3.13 -37.06
CA THR A 45 13.14 2.31 -36.60
C THR A 45 13.58 0.87 -36.73
N GLU A 46 14.34 0.33 -35.76
CA GLU A 46 14.36 -1.10 -35.57
C GLU A 46 12.91 -1.53 -35.35
N SER A 47 12.40 -2.32 -36.29
CA SER A 47 11.06 -2.90 -36.20
C SER A 47 11.01 -3.79 -34.97
N THR A 48 10.50 -3.27 -33.86
CA THR A 48 10.26 -4.06 -32.63
C THR A 48 9.37 -5.24 -33.02
N THR A 49 9.88 -6.45 -32.90
CA THR A 49 9.12 -7.64 -33.24
C THR A 49 8.01 -7.88 -32.20
N ALA A 50 6.99 -8.66 -32.57
CA ALA A 50 5.96 -9.04 -31.60
C ALA A 50 6.56 -9.80 -30.40
N ALA A 51 7.64 -10.55 -30.59
CA ALA A 51 8.35 -11.26 -29.53
C ALA A 51 9.02 -10.27 -28.57
N ASP A 52 9.69 -9.22 -29.09
CA ASP A 52 10.32 -8.18 -28.28
C ASP A 52 9.28 -7.40 -27.45
N LEU A 53 8.12 -7.12 -28.04
CA LEU A 53 7.02 -6.45 -27.35
C LEU A 53 6.47 -7.30 -26.18
N ILE A 54 6.30 -8.59 -26.39
CA ILE A 54 5.86 -9.55 -25.38
C ILE A 54 6.89 -9.66 -24.25
N GLU A 55 8.18 -9.78 -24.59
CA GLU A 55 9.25 -9.87 -23.58
C GLU A 55 9.38 -8.57 -22.78
N ARG A 56 9.30 -7.42 -23.43
CA ARG A 56 9.19 -6.13 -22.75
C ARG A 56 7.99 -6.10 -21.80
N GLY A 57 6.82 -6.55 -22.28
CA GLY A 57 5.60 -6.63 -21.47
C GLY A 57 5.72 -7.57 -20.29
N ARG A 58 6.40 -8.71 -20.45
CA ARG A 58 6.69 -9.64 -19.37
C ARG A 58 7.53 -8.96 -18.27
N TYR A 59 8.63 -8.31 -18.65
CA TYR A 59 9.48 -7.55 -17.74
C TYR A 59 8.69 -6.45 -17.00
N LEU A 60 7.91 -5.63 -17.72
CA LEU A 60 7.14 -4.54 -17.15
C LEU A 60 6.01 -5.03 -16.22
N SER A 61 5.33 -6.12 -16.58
CA SER A 61 4.33 -6.78 -15.74
C SER A 61 4.94 -7.32 -14.44
N THR A 62 6.18 -7.82 -14.50
CA THR A 62 6.94 -8.24 -13.32
C THR A 62 7.33 -7.05 -12.47
N ALA A 63 7.88 -5.97 -13.06
CA ALA A 63 8.23 -4.75 -12.33
C ALA A 63 7.01 -4.07 -11.68
N ALA A 64 5.83 -4.16 -12.31
CA ALA A 64 4.56 -3.64 -11.79
C ALA A 64 3.85 -4.59 -10.82
N ASP A 65 4.45 -5.74 -10.48
CA ASP A 65 3.94 -6.73 -9.53
C ASP A 65 2.48 -7.17 -9.79
N CYS A 66 2.09 -7.25 -11.07
CA CYS A 66 0.72 -7.62 -11.45
C CYS A 66 0.33 -9.00 -10.91
N TYR A 67 1.31 -9.94 -10.90
CA TYR A 67 1.11 -11.30 -10.46
C TYR A 67 0.67 -11.39 -8.99
N ALA A 68 1.27 -10.63 -8.08
CA ALA A 68 0.99 -10.71 -6.65
C ALA A 68 -0.48 -10.42 -6.31
N CYS A 69 -1.07 -9.45 -7.01
CA CYS A 69 -2.47 -9.11 -6.80
C CYS A 69 -3.43 -9.97 -7.61
N HIS A 70 -3.07 -10.36 -8.84
CA HIS A 70 -3.99 -11.01 -9.78
C HIS A 70 -3.86 -12.53 -9.85
N THR A 71 -3.09 -13.16 -8.95
CA THR A 71 -2.94 -14.62 -8.86
C THR A 71 -3.24 -15.12 -7.46
N LYS A 72 -4.33 -15.85 -7.31
CA LYS A 72 -4.67 -16.57 -6.09
C LYS A 72 -4.07 -17.97 -6.08
N ASP A 73 -4.20 -18.68 -7.19
CA ASP A 73 -3.70 -20.02 -7.42
C ASP A 73 -2.52 -19.96 -8.39
N PRO A 74 -1.31 -20.36 -7.97
CA PRO A 74 -0.15 -20.43 -8.89
C PRO A 74 -0.37 -21.29 -10.14
N ALA A 75 -1.28 -22.27 -10.10
CA ALA A 75 -1.65 -23.07 -11.26
C ALA A 75 -2.54 -22.30 -12.26
N GLN A 76 -3.11 -21.16 -11.84
CA GLN A 76 -3.97 -20.30 -12.65
C GLN A 76 -3.49 -18.82 -12.57
N PRO A 77 -2.30 -18.53 -13.11
CA PRO A 77 -1.71 -17.21 -13.00
C PRO A 77 -2.60 -16.15 -13.68
N PHE A 78 -2.71 -14.99 -13.05
CA PHE A 78 -3.50 -13.85 -13.50
C PHE A 78 -5.03 -14.07 -13.60
N ALA A 79 -5.55 -15.21 -13.12
CA ALA A 79 -6.98 -15.51 -13.18
C ALA A 79 -7.81 -14.87 -12.07
N GLY A 80 -7.23 -13.97 -11.27
CA GLY A 80 -7.85 -13.27 -10.14
C GLY A 80 -7.16 -13.56 -8.82
N GLY A 81 -7.28 -12.63 -7.89
CA GLY A 81 -6.52 -12.62 -6.65
C GLY A 81 -7.33 -12.84 -5.38
N GLU A 82 -6.61 -12.93 -4.26
CA GLU A 82 -7.18 -12.95 -2.93
C GLU A 82 -7.84 -11.61 -2.56
N GLY A 83 -8.78 -11.66 -1.62
CA GLY A 83 -9.46 -10.46 -1.14
C GLY A 83 -8.52 -9.53 -0.37
N ILE A 84 -8.35 -8.32 -0.86
CA ILE A 84 -7.60 -7.23 -0.21
C ILE A 84 -8.53 -6.53 0.75
N ARG A 85 -8.27 -6.65 2.05
CA ARG A 85 -9.03 -5.95 3.09
C ARG A 85 -8.60 -4.49 3.17
N THR A 86 -9.57 -3.61 3.20
CA THR A 86 -9.38 -2.16 3.35
C THR A 86 -10.30 -1.63 4.44
N PRO A 87 -10.10 -0.40 4.95
CA PRO A 87 -11.04 0.24 5.87
C PRO A 87 -12.46 0.47 5.30
N PHE A 88 -12.66 0.19 4.02
CA PHE A 88 -13.90 0.43 3.27
C PHE A 88 -14.60 -0.87 2.84
N GLY A 89 -14.04 -2.02 3.19
CA GLY A 89 -14.50 -3.33 2.76
C GLY A 89 -13.41 -4.15 2.07
N THR A 90 -13.81 -5.21 1.38
CA THR A 90 -12.87 -6.13 0.71
C THR A 90 -12.96 -6.00 -0.80
N ILE A 91 -11.81 -5.84 -1.45
CA ILE A 91 -11.66 -5.73 -2.90
C ILE A 91 -11.03 -7.03 -3.42
N TYR A 92 -11.59 -7.59 -4.48
CA TYR A 92 -11.07 -8.80 -5.13
C TYR A 92 -10.48 -8.41 -6.48
N PRO A 93 -9.15 -8.58 -6.69
CA PRO A 93 -8.52 -8.36 -7.97
C PRO A 93 -9.13 -9.30 -9.03
N PRO A 94 -9.53 -8.77 -10.20
CA PRO A 94 -10.20 -9.55 -11.23
C PRO A 94 -9.23 -10.43 -12.02
N ASN A 95 -9.79 -11.35 -12.81
CA ASN A 95 -9.11 -12.06 -13.88
C ASN A 95 -8.60 -11.06 -14.95
N ILE A 96 -7.30 -11.09 -15.24
CA ILE A 96 -6.65 -10.28 -16.28
C ILE A 96 -6.01 -11.15 -17.37
N THR A 97 -6.39 -12.44 -17.46
CA THR A 97 -6.04 -13.31 -18.60
C THR A 97 -6.82 -12.90 -19.86
N PRO A 98 -6.41 -13.33 -21.07
CA PRO A 98 -7.11 -12.99 -22.32
C PRO A 98 -8.43 -13.74 -22.52
N ASP A 99 -9.06 -14.23 -21.46
CA ASP A 99 -10.40 -14.81 -21.56
C ASP A 99 -11.42 -13.73 -21.96
N GLN A 100 -12.25 -14.07 -22.97
CA GLN A 100 -13.17 -13.13 -23.60
C GLN A 100 -14.37 -12.74 -22.71
N ARG A 101 -14.76 -13.61 -21.78
CA ARG A 101 -15.97 -13.45 -20.96
C ARG A 101 -15.66 -12.98 -19.54
N THR A 102 -14.63 -13.51 -18.96
CA THR A 102 -14.32 -13.30 -17.53
C THR A 102 -13.04 -12.51 -17.30
N GLY A 103 -12.17 -12.41 -18.34
CA GLY A 103 -10.90 -11.69 -18.29
C GLY A 103 -10.93 -10.38 -19.08
N ILE A 104 -9.78 -10.03 -19.64
CA ILE A 104 -9.60 -8.79 -20.41
C ILE A 104 -9.55 -9.03 -21.93
N GLY A 105 -9.83 -10.26 -22.42
CA GLY A 105 -9.70 -10.63 -23.84
C GLY A 105 -10.54 -9.78 -24.80
N ALA A 106 -11.66 -9.23 -24.33
CA ALA A 106 -12.52 -8.35 -25.11
C ALA A 106 -12.20 -6.84 -24.94
N TRP A 107 -11.08 -6.48 -24.26
CA TRP A 107 -10.72 -5.08 -24.01
C TRP A 107 -9.91 -4.52 -25.19
N THR A 108 -10.23 -3.30 -25.62
CA THR A 108 -9.41 -2.53 -26.56
C THR A 108 -8.12 -2.04 -25.88
N ASP A 109 -7.18 -1.52 -26.68
CA ASP A 109 -5.95 -0.92 -26.17
C ASP A 109 -6.25 0.31 -25.29
N ASP A 110 -7.20 1.13 -25.71
CA ASP A 110 -7.61 2.31 -24.97
C ASP A 110 -8.29 1.97 -23.64
N GLU A 111 -9.17 0.97 -23.62
CA GLU A 111 -9.81 0.51 -22.38
C GLU A 111 -8.78 -0.01 -21.37
N PHE A 112 -7.79 -0.78 -21.83
CA PHE A 112 -6.71 -1.28 -20.98
C PHE A 112 -5.80 -0.14 -20.50
N TYR A 113 -5.41 0.76 -21.41
CA TYR A 113 -4.62 1.95 -21.04
C TYR A 113 -5.32 2.79 -19.99
N HIS A 114 -6.60 3.12 -20.18
CA HIS A 114 -7.37 3.90 -19.21
C HIS A 114 -7.58 3.21 -17.87
N ALA A 115 -7.56 1.89 -17.82
CA ALA A 115 -7.61 1.18 -16.54
C ALA A 115 -6.37 1.47 -15.69
N LEU A 116 -5.17 1.43 -16.27
CA LEU A 116 -3.92 1.69 -15.56
C LEU A 116 -3.67 3.20 -15.39
N HIS A 117 -3.86 3.98 -16.45
CA HIS A 117 -3.51 5.40 -16.47
C HIS A 117 -4.52 6.27 -15.73
N SER A 118 -5.81 6.06 -15.97
CA SER A 118 -6.88 6.92 -15.44
C SER A 118 -7.70 6.24 -14.35
N GLY A 119 -7.45 4.96 -14.02
CA GLY A 119 -8.28 4.18 -13.10
C GLY A 119 -9.75 4.09 -13.53
N ARG A 120 -10.00 3.88 -14.83
CA ARG A 120 -11.33 3.71 -15.42
C ARG A 120 -11.49 2.32 -15.99
N GLY A 121 -12.52 1.61 -15.58
CA GLY A 121 -12.87 0.31 -16.11
C GLY A 121 -13.46 0.38 -17.54
N ARG A 122 -13.68 -0.78 -18.14
CA ARG A 122 -14.15 -0.92 -19.54
C ARG A 122 -15.42 -0.13 -19.85
N HIS A 123 -16.33 -0.01 -18.89
CA HIS A 123 -17.60 0.72 -19.08
C HIS A 123 -17.56 2.15 -18.54
N GLY A 124 -16.35 2.70 -18.32
CA GLY A 124 -16.14 4.06 -17.81
C GLY A 124 -16.30 4.20 -16.29
N GLU A 125 -16.57 3.11 -15.57
CA GLU A 125 -16.69 3.12 -14.11
C GLU A 125 -15.35 3.41 -13.43
N ASN A 126 -15.36 4.15 -12.31
CA ASN A 126 -14.16 4.35 -11.53
C ASN A 126 -13.69 3.04 -10.89
N LEU A 127 -12.40 2.74 -11.02
CA LEU A 127 -11.74 1.66 -10.28
C LEU A 127 -11.43 2.13 -8.85
N TYR A 128 -11.40 1.17 -7.91
CA TYR A 128 -10.95 1.46 -6.54
C TYR A 128 -9.43 1.65 -6.52
N PRO A 129 -8.89 2.58 -5.71
CA PRO A 129 -7.46 2.88 -5.65
C PRO A 129 -6.61 1.78 -4.98
N ALA A 130 -7.17 0.61 -4.70
CA ALA A 130 -6.41 -0.61 -4.43
C ALA A 130 -5.70 -1.14 -5.68
N MET A 131 -6.21 -0.85 -6.88
CA MET A 131 -5.45 -0.82 -8.12
C MET A 131 -4.63 0.47 -8.11
N PRO A 132 -3.29 0.44 -8.03
CA PRO A 132 -2.48 1.64 -7.76
C PRO A 132 -2.31 2.53 -9.00
N TYR A 133 -3.44 2.94 -9.60
CA TYR A 133 -3.43 3.80 -10.78
C TYR A 133 -2.88 5.20 -10.49
N ASP A 134 -2.81 5.63 -9.23
CA ASP A 134 -2.12 6.84 -8.80
C ASP A 134 -0.59 6.76 -9.03
N SER A 135 -0.04 5.56 -9.03
CA SER A 135 1.34 5.28 -9.43
C SER A 135 1.43 4.91 -10.93
N PHE A 136 0.54 4.04 -11.40
CA PHE A 136 0.55 3.53 -12.77
C PHE A 136 0.21 4.58 -13.84
N THR A 137 -0.41 5.71 -13.46
CA THR A 137 -0.64 6.84 -14.36
C THR A 137 0.66 7.36 -14.99
N GLN A 138 1.81 7.12 -14.34
CA GLN A 138 3.12 7.50 -14.85
C GLN A 138 3.67 6.52 -15.89
N ILE A 139 3.09 5.34 -16.07
CA ILE A 139 3.55 4.37 -17.07
C ILE A 139 3.20 4.91 -18.47
N ARG A 140 4.20 4.98 -19.35
CA ARG A 140 4.01 5.42 -20.73
C ARG A 140 3.07 4.49 -21.46
N ARG A 141 2.30 5.05 -22.40
CA ARG A 141 1.31 4.29 -23.15
C ARG A 141 1.90 3.05 -23.84
N ASP A 142 3.06 3.17 -24.46
CA ASP A 142 3.70 2.05 -25.16
C ASP A 142 4.08 0.93 -24.20
N ASP A 143 4.48 1.25 -22.97
CA ASP A 143 4.79 0.29 -21.93
C ASP A 143 3.51 -0.41 -21.39
N VAL A 144 2.41 0.33 -21.26
CA VAL A 144 1.10 -0.26 -20.91
C VAL A 144 0.65 -1.23 -22.01
N LEU A 145 0.82 -0.90 -23.29
CA LEU A 145 0.46 -1.78 -24.39
C LEU A 145 1.39 -2.99 -24.48
N ALA A 146 2.67 -2.86 -24.13
CA ALA A 146 3.57 -4.00 -24.01
C ALA A 146 3.10 -4.96 -22.89
N ILE A 147 2.70 -4.45 -21.71
CA ILE A 147 2.10 -5.26 -20.64
C ILE A 147 0.87 -6.00 -21.16
N LYS A 148 -0.02 -5.32 -21.90
CA LYS A 148 -1.20 -5.95 -22.51
C LYS A 148 -0.79 -7.07 -23.46
N ALA A 149 0.18 -6.83 -24.35
CA ALA A 149 0.66 -7.83 -25.30
C ALA A 149 1.16 -9.09 -24.60
N TYR A 150 1.91 -8.93 -23.49
CA TYR A 150 2.32 -10.06 -22.66
C TYR A 150 1.12 -10.81 -22.06
N LEU A 151 0.18 -10.10 -21.41
CA LEU A 151 -1.00 -10.74 -20.83
C LEU A 151 -1.84 -11.47 -21.88
N PHE A 152 -1.90 -10.96 -23.10
CA PHE A 152 -2.61 -11.57 -24.23
C PHE A 152 -1.86 -12.76 -24.84
N SER A 153 -0.57 -12.94 -24.57
CA SER A 153 0.20 -14.12 -24.95
C SER A 153 0.01 -15.30 -24.00
N LEU A 154 -0.59 -15.06 -22.82
CA LEU A 154 -0.85 -16.10 -21.82
C LEU A 154 -2.08 -16.93 -22.15
N PRO A 155 -2.20 -18.16 -21.60
CA PRO A 155 -3.42 -18.95 -21.74
C PRO A 155 -4.64 -18.21 -21.20
N ALA A 156 -5.74 -18.25 -21.94
CA ALA A 156 -7.04 -17.77 -21.47
C ALA A 156 -7.58 -18.71 -20.39
N ILE A 157 -7.89 -18.16 -19.22
CA ILE A 157 -8.45 -18.92 -18.09
C ILE A 157 -9.84 -18.36 -17.79
N GLU A 158 -10.85 -19.19 -17.90
CA GLU A 158 -12.21 -18.81 -17.55
C GLU A 158 -12.40 -18.87 -16.03
N GLN A 159 -12.33 -17.72 -15.40
CA GLN A 159 -12.54 -17.54 -13.95
C GLN A 159 -13.48 -16.37 -13.69
N ALA A 160 -14.65 -16.66 -13.15
CA ALA A 160 -15.63 -15.65 -12.85
C ALA A 160 -15.11 -14.68 -11.76
N ARG A 161 -15.36 -13.38 -11.96
CA ARG A 161 -14.97 -12.35 -11.01
C ARG A 161 -15.69 -12.52 -9.67
N THR A 162 -14.94 -12.54 -8.58
CA THR A 162 -15.50 -12.39 -7.24
C THR A 162 -15.95 -10.94 -7.03
N PRO A 163 -17.21 -10.67 -6.69
CA PRO A 163 -17.67 -9.31 -6.44
C PRO A 163 -16.98 -8.67 -5.23
N ASN A 164 -16.63 -7.40 -5.35
CA ASN A 164 -16.12 -6.62 -4.22
C ASN A 164 -17.18 -6.51 -3.12
N ARG A 165 -16.76 -6.60 -1.87
CA ARG A 165 -17.62 -6.45 -0.68
C ARG A 165 -17.26 -5.13 0.00
N MET A 166 -17.81 -4.04 -0.55
CA MET A 166 -17.59 -2.69 -0.03
C MET A 166 -18.74 -2.26 0.84
N ASP A 167 -18.42 -1.62 1.96
CA ASP A 167 -19.42 -1.04 2.86
C ASP A 167 -20.08 0.19 2.24
N PHE A 168 -21.32 0.46 2.64
CA PHE A 168 -22.00 1.70 2.25
C PHE A 168 -21.36 2.91 2.97
N PRO A 169 -21.12 4.04 2.26
CA PRO A 169 -21.46 4.36 0.87
C PRO A 169 -20.35 4.05 -0.17
N TYR A 170 -19.29 3.35 0.20
CA TYR A 170 -18.11 3.11 -0.64
C TYR A 170 -18.38 2.09 -1.77
N ASN A 171 -19.50 1.35 -1.69
CA ASN A 171 -20.00 0.52 -2.79
C ASN A 171 -20.54 1.34 -3.97
N ILE A 172 -20.74 2.65 -3.79
CA ILE A 172 -21.24 3.56 -4.83
C ILE A 172 -20.05 4.16 -5.58
N ARG A 173 -19.68 3.57 -6.72
CA ARG A 173 -18.45 3.92 -7.47
C ARG A 173 -18.36 5.37 -7.96
N TRP A 174 -19.47 6.06 -8.21
CA TRP A 174 -19.41 7.44 -8.63
C TRP A 174 -18.85 8.38 -7.55
N THR A 175 -18.93 8.01 -6.28
CA THR A 175 -18.31 8.79 -5.18
C THR A 175 -16.80 8.90 -5.31
N LEU A 176 -16.16 7.93 -5.98
CA LEU A 176 -14.73 7.97 -6.30
C LEU A 176 -14.35 9.13 -7.25
N THR A 177 -15.31 9.71 -7.99
CA THR A 177 -15.03 10.90 -8.81
C THR A 177 -14.56 12.07 -7.93
N GLY A 178 -15.27 12.34 -6.83
CA GLY A 178 -14.87 13.36 -5.86
C GLY A 178 -13.51 13.04 -5.20
N TRP A 179 -13.28 11.78 -4.87
CA TRP A 179 -12.00 11.34 -4.31
C TRP A 179 -10.85 11.56 -5.31
N LYS A 180 -11.02 11.20 -6.57
CA LYS A 180 -10.03 11.43 -7.64
C LYS A 180 -9.72 12.92 -7.83
N MET A 181 -10.73 13.78 -7.81
CA MET A 181 -10.52 15.22 -7.93
C MET A 181 -9.62 15.81 -6.84
N LEU A 182 -9.63 15.18 -5.64
CA LEU A 182 -8.84 15.63 -4.49
C LEU A 182 -7.46 14.97 -4.40
N ASN A 183 -7.34 13.72 -4.82
CA ASN A 183 -6.19 12.87 -4.48
C ASN A 183 -5.47 12.28 -5.69
N PHE A 184 -5.97 12.45 -6.90
CA PHE A 184 -5.40 11.85 -8.10
C PHE A 184 -5.00 12.92 -9.11
N ASN A 185 -3.75 12.85 -9.57
CA ASN A 185 -3.22 13.67 -10.63
C ASN A 185 -2.82 12.78 -11.81
N GLU A 186 -3.58 12.85 -12.89
CA GLU A 186 -3.37 12.05 -14.10
C GLU A 186 -2.22 12.64 -14.92
N GLN A 187 -1.11 11.89 -15.06
CA GLN A 187 0.07 12.34 -15.81
C GLN A 187 0.99 11.19 -16.17
N GLU A 188 1.55 11.20 -17.38
CA GLU A 188 2.64 10.31 -17.76
C GLU A 188 3.98 10.76 -17.18
N PHE A 189 4.89 9.81 -16.95
CA PHE A 189 6.24 10.08 -16.51
C PHE A 189 7.02 10.92 -17.53
N ARG A 190 7.67 11.96 -17.01
CA ARG A 190 8.61 12.78 -17.76
C ARG A 190 9.94 12.80 -17.03
N PRO A 191 11.05 12.43 -17.70
CA PRO A 191 12.37 12.54 -17.09
C PRO A 191 12.64 14.00 -16.65
N ASN A 192 13.26 14.13 -15.47
CA ASN A 192 13.74 15.42 -15.01
C ASN A 192 15.13 15.71 -15.65
N PRO A 193 15.28 16.74 -16.46
CA PRO A 193 16.54 17.03 -17.11
C PRO A 193 17.67 17.42 -16.16
N ASP A 194 17.34 17.80 -14.92
CA ASP A 194 18.32 18.16 -13.89
C ASP A 194 18.84 16.94 -13.09
N LYS A 195 18.34 15.73 -13.39
CA LYS A 195 18.71 14.49 -12.73
C LYS A 195 19.45 13.55 -13.70
N SER A 196 20.28 12.67 -13.14
CA SER A 196 20.96 11.65 -13.96
C SER A 196 19.96 10.64 -14.55
N ASP A 197 20.40 9.93 -15.59
CA ASP A 197 19.61 8.87 -16.22
C ASP A 197 19.25 7.76 -15.21
N ALA A 198 20.18 7.40 -14.32
CA ALA A 198 19.94 6.42 -13.26
C ALA A 198 18.80 6.87 -12.32
N ILE A 199 18.79 8.13 -11.86
CA ILE A 199 17.71 8.67 -11.01
C ILE A 199 16.40 8.69 -11.78
N ASN A 200 16.39 9.13 -13.02
CA ASN A 200 15.18 9.16 -13.85
C ASN A 200 14.65 7.74 -14.13
N ARG A 201 15.53 6.79 -14.42
CA ARG A 201 15.17 5.39 -14.61
C ARG A 201 14.60 4.81 -13.32
N GLY A 202 15.28 5.05 -12.19
CA GLY A 202 14.82 4.62 -10.86
C GLY A 202 13.47 5.22 -10.49
N ALA A 203 13.22 6.50 -10.79
CA ALA A 203 11.91 7.15 -10.59
C ALA A 203 10.79 6.47 -11.38
N TYR A 204 11.07 6.12 -12.63
CA TYR A 204 10.12 5.41 -13.48
C TYR A 204 9.83 4.00 -12.96
N LEU A 205 10.86 3.26 -12.57
CA LEU A 205 10.71 1.93 -11.97
C LEU A 205 9.98 1.98 -10.62
N ALA A 206 10.26 2.98 -9.78
CA ALA A 206 9.59 3.16 -8.50
C ALA A 206 8.09 3.48 -8.64
N SER A 207 7.70 4.22 -9.69
CA SER A 207 6.29 4.43 -10.01
C SER A 207 5.63 3.13 -10.46
N MET A 208 6.32 2.32 -11.23
CA MET A 208 5.86 1.01 -11.70
C MET A 208 5.75 0.00 -10.56
N ALA A 209 6.80 -0.11 -9.73
CA ALA A 209 6.80 -0.93 -8.51
C ALA A 209 5.92 -0.35 -7.39
N HIS A 210 5.26 0.79 -7.64
CA HIS A 210 4.30 1.48 -6.77
C HIS A 210 4.76 1.63 -5.30
N CYS A 211 6.05 1.89 -5.07
CA CYS A 211 6.64 2.00 -3.73
C CYS A 211 5.89 2.98 -2.82
N SER A 212 5.45 4.13 -3.38
CA SER A 212 4.70 5.15 -2.66
C SER A 212 3.34 4.66 -2.15
N THR A 213 2.73 3.67 -2.81
CA THR A 213 1.42 3.11 -2.41
C THR A 213 1.47 2.51 -1.01
N CYS A 214 2.59 1.87 -0.64
CA CYS A 214 2.76 1.29 0.69
C CYS A 214 3.55 2.22 1.63
N HIS A 215 4.57 2.92 1.13
CA HIS A 215 5.52 3.65 1.97
C HIS A 215 5.18 5.12 2.21
N THR A 216 4.11 5.67 1.60
CA THR A 216 3.67 7.04 1.86
C THR A 216 2.46 7.05 2.80
N PRO A 217 2.46 7.87 3.88
CA PRO A 217 1.32 8.00 4.77
C PRO A 217 0.06 8.43 4.04
N ARG A 218 -1.11 8.16 4.64
CA ARG A 218 -2.40 8.56 4.08
C ARG A 218 -2.90 9.83 4.73
N THR A 219 -3.49 10.71 3.91
CA THR A 219 -4.23 11.88 4.38
C THR A 219 -5.57 11.47 5.01
N MET A 220 -6.30 12.42 5.58
CA MET A 220 -7.66 12.17 6.08
C MET A 220 -8.64 11.70 4.99
N SER A 221 -8.42 12.09 3.72
CA SER A 221 -9.18 11.62 2.57
C SER A 221 -8.69 10.26 2.04
N MET A 222 -7.71 9.65 2.71
CA MET A 222 -7.07 8.38 2.31
C MET A 222 -6.32 8.43 0.97
N GLY A 223 -5.98 9.62 0.48
CA GLY A 223 -4.98 9.80 -0.57
C GLY A 223 -3.56 9.72 -0.02
N SER A 224 -2.57 9.62 -0.88
CA SER A 224 -1.16 9.71 -0.49
C SER A 224 -0.84 11.11 0.03
N ASP A 225 -0.09 11.20 1.15
CA ASP A 225 0.29 12.48 1.74
C ASP A 225 1.47 13.12 0.96
N PRO A 226 1.24 14.20 0.23
CA PRO A 226 2.27 14.82 -0.59
C PRO A 226 3.35 15.55 0.23
N GLU A 227 3.08 15.83 1.51
CA GLU A 227 4.04 16.49 2.39
C GLU A 227 5.01 15.49 3.05
N ARG A 228 4.68 14.20 3.02
CA ARG A 228 5.45 13.13 3.67
C ARG A 228 5.69 11.93 2.74
N PRO A 229 6.21 12.13 1.53
CA PRO A 229 6.45 11.02 0.61
C PRO A 229 7.41 10.00 1.23
N LEU A 230 7.10 8.73 1.10
CA LEU A 230 7.90 7.58 1.53
C LEU A 230 8.22 7.55 3.05
N ALA A 231 7.52 8.32 3.88
CA ALA A 231 7.77 8.42 5.32
C ALA A 231 7.19 7.27 6.16
N GLY A 232 6.71 6.21 5.52
CA GLY A 232 6.13 5.02 6.15
C GLY A 232 4.62 5.12 6.39
N SER A 233 3.93 3.98 6.35
CA SER A 233 2.47 3.90 6.50
C SER A 233 2.02 2.54 7.02
N ILE A 234 0.85 2.49 7.67
CA ILE A 234 0.14 1.24 7.90
C ILE A 234 -0.53 0.81 6.58
N VAL A 235 -0.29 -0.43 6.18
CA VAL A 235 -0.82 -1.02 4.95
C VAL A 235 -1.79 -2.17 5.25
N THR A 236 -2.15 -2.94 4.23
CA THR A 236 -3.13 -4.03 4.33
C THR A 236 -2.86 -4.96 5.51
N ASN A 237 -3.94 -5.41 6.15
CA ASN A 237 -3.91 -6.33 7.30
C ASN A 237 -3.10 -5.80 8.51
N GLY A 238 -2.81 -4.49 8.57
CA GLY A 238 -2.11 -3.89 9.70
C GLY A 238 -0.59 -3.95 9.64
N TRP A 239 0.01 -4.44 8.56
CA TRP A 239 1.45 -4.34 8.35
C TRP A 239 1.90 -2.88 8.29
N TYR A 240 3.10 -2.61 8.75
CA TYR A 240 3.72 -1.30 8.65
C TYR A 240 4.81 -1.31 7.57
N ALA A 241 4.62 -0.54 6.51
CA ALA A 241 5.64 -0.24 5.53
C ALA A 241 6.50 0.90 6.11
N PRO A 242 7.80 0.67 6.42
CA PRO A 242 8.63 1.66 7.09
C PRO A 242 8.95 2.85 6.20
N ASN A 243 9.49 3.90 6.82
CA ASN A 243 10.10 5.03 6.13
C ASN A 243 11.30 4.53 5.29
N ILE A 244 11.28 4.83 3.99
CA ILE A 244 12.35 4.48 3.05
C ILE A 244 13.05 5.70 2.45
N THR A 245 12.90 6.87 3.08
CA THR A 245 13.67 8.07 2.71
C THR A 245 15.13 7.95 3.21
N PRO A 246 16.06 8.76 2.70
CA PRO A 246 17.44 8.75 3.15
C PRO A 246 17.67 9.41 4.52
N ASP A 247 16.62 9.50 5.35
CA ASP A 247 16.78 9.92 6.74
C ASP A 247 17.55 8.87 7.53
N GLU A 248 18.59 9.30 8.27
CA GLU A 248 19.48 8.37 8.97
C GLU A 248 18.85 7.67 10.18
N ILE A 249 17.77 8.21 10.74
CA ILE A 249 17.16 7.66 11.95
C ILE A 249 15.84 7.00 11.65
N SER A 250 14.95 7.68 10.90
CA SER A 250 13.63 7.14 10.59
C SER A 250 13.60 6.29 9.33
N GLY A 251 14.58 6.48 8.44
CA GLY A 251 14.62 5.87 7.11
C GLY A 251 15.79 4.92 6.89
N ILE A 252 16.24 4.87 5.63
CA ILE A 252 17.30 3.97 5.15
C ILE A 252 18.67 4.67 5.06
N GLY A 253 18.84 5.87 5.63
CA GLY A 253 20.09 6.65 5.46
C GLY A 253 21.35 5.96 5.95
N ARG A 254 21.24 5.11 6.97
CA ARG A 254 22.39 4.31 7.50
C ARG A 254 22.61 2.97 6.79
N TRP A 255 21.80 2.65 5.79
CA TRP A 255 22.01 1.45 4.98
C TRP A 255 22.98 1.77 3.85
N SER A 256 23.97 0.94 3.60
CA SER A 256 24.81 1.07 2.40
C SER A 256 24.02 0.70 1.14
N ASP A 257 24.49 1.13 -0.03
CA ASP A 257 23.86 0.77 -1.31
C ASP A 257 23.91 -0.74 -1.56
N ALA A 258 25.00 -1.40 -1.15
CA ALA A 258 25.12 -2.85 -1.22
C ALA A 258 24.09 -3.58 -0.34
N GLU A 259 23.83 -3.08 0.87
CA GLU A 259 22.77 -3.63 1.73
C GLU A 259 21.38 -3.40 1.13
N LEU A 260 21.13 -2.22 0.55
CA LEU A 260 19.86 -1.95 -0.13
C LEU A 260 19.68 -2.86 -1.35
N ALA A 261 20.71 -3.03 -2.17
CA ALA A 261 20.70 -3.94 -3.31
C ALA A 261 20.42 -5.38 -2.87
N GLN A 262 21.13 -5.86 -1.85
CA GLN A 262 20.89 -7.18 -1.28
C GLN A 262 19.46 -7.33 -0.75
N TYR A 263 18.95 -6.32 0.00
CA TYR A 263 17.60 -6.39 0.56
C TYR A 263 16.54 -6.38 -0.54
N LEU A 264 16.63 -5.51 -1.52
CA LEU A 264 15.66 -5.42 -2.62
C LEU A 264 15.67 -6.68 -3.50
N SER A 265 16.83 -7.33 -3.66
CA SER A 265 16.94 -8.55 -4.47
C SER A 265 16.61 -9.84 -3.71
N THR A 266 16.88 -9.91 -2.40
CA THR A 266 16.73 -11.15 -1.63
C THR A 266 15.75 -11.06 -0.46
N GLY A 267 15.43 -9.85 -0.02
CA GLY A 267 14.64 -9.60 1.18
C GLY A 267 15.37 -9.93 2.47
N TYR A 268 16.70 -10.11 2.44
CA TYR A 268 17.44 -10.53 3.62
C TYR A 268 18.82 -9.88 3.70
N ILE A 269 19.12 -9.31 4.87
CA ILE A 269 20.46 -8.86 5.23
C ILE A 269 20.83 -9.55 6.55
N PRO A 270 21.91 -10.35 6.59
CA PRO A 270 22.35 -11.00 7.81
C PRO A 270 22.52 -10.00 8.96
N GLY A 271 21.95 -10.32 10.11
CA GLY A 271 22.06 -9.50 11.33
C GLY A 271 21.33 -8.14 11.29
N LYS A 272 20.60 -7.80 10.23
CA LYS A 272 19.99 -6.46 10.10
C LYS A 272 18.50 -6.48 9.75
N SER A 273 18.10 -7.23 8.72
CA SER A 273 16.72 -7.21 8.27
C SER A 273 16.29 -8.46 7.53
N SER A 274 15.02 -8.83 7.68
CA SER A 274 14.35 -9.85 6.87
C SER A 274 12.96 -9.38 6.49
N ALA A 275 12.65 -9.45 5.20
CA ALA A 275 11.34 -9.08 4.69
C ALA A 275 10.26 -10.07 5.15
N GLY A 276 9.11 -9.53 5.56
CA GLY A 276 7.90 -10.29 5.91
C GLY A 276 6.66 -9.68 5.26
N GLY A 277 5.56 -10.41 5.30
CA GLY A 277 4.27 -9.95 4.80
C GLY A 277 4.29 -9.43 3.36
N PRO A 278 3.60 -8.31 3.07
CA PRO A 278 3.50 -7.78 1.70
C PRO A 278 4.83 -7.44 1.05
N MET A 279 5.84 -6.94 1.83
CA MET A 279 7.15 -6.61 1.26
C MET A 279 7.90 -7.87 0.82
N ALA A 280 7.75 -8.99 1.54
CA ALA A 280 8.32 -10.28 1.12
C ALA A 280 7.74 -10.72 -0.24
N GLN A 281 6.43 -10.56 -0.43
CA GLN A 281 5.77 -10.87 -1.71
C GLN A 281 6.24 -9.96 -2.84
N ALA A 282 6.35 -8.64 -2.60
CA ALA A 282 6.84 -7.69 -3.59
C ALA A 282 8.27 -8.00 -4.03
N ILE A 283 9.14 -8.40 -3.09
CA ILE A 283 10.50 -8.82 -3.43
C ILE A 283 10.47 -10.13 -4.23
N GLU A 284 9.80 -11.16 -3.73
CA GLU A 284 9.79 -12.49 -4.35
C GLU A 284 9.15 -12.49 -5.75
N ARG A 285 8.07 -11.72 -5.93
CA ARG A 285 7.28 -11.72 -7.19
C ARG A 285 7.73 -10.67 -8.20
N SER A 286 8.45 -9.65 -7.76
CA SER A 286 8.87 -8.52 -8.60
C SER A 286 10.35 -8.21 -8.46
N LEU A 287 10.77 -7.58 -7.36
CA LEU A 287 12.09 -6.94 -7.26
C LEU A 287 13.26 -7.91 -7.44
N SER A 288 13.18 -9.15 -6.94
CA SER A 288 14.23 -10.17 -7.10
C SER A 288 14.44 -10.63 -8.56
N GLN A 289 13.49 -10.31 -9.44
CA GLN A 289 13.53 -10.69 -10.85
C GLN A 289 14.03 -9.54 -11.75
N LEU A 290 14.27 -8.36 -11.16
CA LEU A 290 14.77 -7.21 -11.90
C LEU A 290 16.29 -7.34 -12.11
N PRO A 291 16.84 -6.84 -13.23
CA PRO A 291 18.26 -6.72 -13.45
C PRO A 291 18.94 -5.91 -12.35
N GLU A 292 20.18 -6.23 -12.03
CA GLU A 292 20.99 -5.52 -11.03
C GLU A 292 21.06 -4.00 -11.30
N GLN A 293 21.15 -3.61 -12.58
CA GLN A 293 21.17 -2.20 -12.96
C GLN A 293 19.88 -1.48 -12.54
N ASP A 294 18.71 -2.11 -12.71
CA ASP A 294 17.43 -1.52 -12.34
C ASP A 294 17.29 -1.40 -10.80
N ILE A 295 17.84 -2.34 -10.05
CA ILE A 295 17.93 -2.24 -8.58
C ILE A 295 18.82 -1.08 -8.17
N ASN A 296 19.97 -0.90 -8.84
CA ASN A 296 20.88 0.22 -8.58
C ASN A 296 20.24 1.57 -8.95
N ASP A 297 19.49 1.63 -10.02
CA ASP A 297 18.76 2.83 -10.43
C ASP A 297 17.63 3.18 -9.42
N LEU A 298 16.92 2.18 -8.90
CA LEU A 298 15.98 2.37 -7.78
C LEU A 298 16.65 2.92 -6.53
N ILE A 299 17.85 2.43 -6.19
CA ILE A 299 18.63 2.92 -5.06
C ILE A 299 19.07 4.36 -5.29
N ALA A 300 19.55 4.70 -6.48
CA ALA A 300 19.93 6.07 -6.84
C ALA A 300 18.74 7.03 -6.68
N TRP A 301 17.55 6.61 -7.11
CA TRP A 301 16.31 7.38 -6.89
C TRP A 301 15.93 7.49 -5.41
N LEU A 302 16.02 6.42 -4.62
CA LEU A 302 15.75 6.46 -3.17
C LEU A 302 16.69 7.43 -2.45
N ARG A 303 17.95 7.46 -2.81
CA ARG A 303 18.96 8.40 -2.24
C ARG A 303 18.69 9.86 -2.59
N ASP A 304 18.06 10.12 -3.73
CA ASP A 304 17.68 11.46 -4.19
C ASP A 304 16.40 12.00 -3.53
N GLN A 305 15.69 11.17 -2.75
CA GLN A 305 14.45 11.61 -2.10
C GLN A 305 14.73 12.55 -0.92
N PRO A 306 13.79 13.46 -0.59
CA PRO A 306 13.90 14.26 0.62
C PRO A 306 13.94 13.38 1.86
N ALA A 307 14.89 13.63 2.77
CA ALA A 307 14.93 12.95 4.06
C ALA A 307 13.74 13.37 4.93
N MET A 308 12.94 12.40 5.39
CA MET A 308 11.74 12.62 6.20
C MET A 308 11.91 12.03 7.59
N ARG A 309 12.09 12.87 8.59
CA ARG A 309 12.13 12.45 10.00
C ARG A 309 10.70 12.23 10.52
N ASN A 310 10.41 11.05 11.06
CA ASN A 310 9.15 10.78 11.72
C ASN A 310 9.11 11.48 13.10
N LYS A 311 7.91 11.90 13.51
CA LYS A 311 7.74 12.63 14.79
C LYS A 311 8.13 11.77 15.99
N GLU A 312 7.85 10.49 15.92
CA GLU A 312 8.12 9.49 16.95
C GLU A 312 9.63 9.27 17.18
N ASP A 313 10.44 9.65 16.19
CA ASP A 313 11.90 9.48 16.19
C ASP A 313 12.64 10.80 16.50
N GLN A 314 11.91 11.86 16.84
CA GLN A 314 12.51 13.12 17.30
C GLN A 314 12.94 13.01 18.76
N PRO A 315 14.08 13.61 19.16
CA PRO A 315 14.44 13.71 20.56
C PRO A 315 13.34 14.41 21.33
N THR A 316 12.87 13.79 22.41
CA THR A 316 12.01 14.45 23.40
C THR A 316 12.87 14.97 24.54
N GLU A 317 12.37 15.92 25.36
CA GLU A 317 13.08 16.40 26.56
C GLU A 317 13.49 15.25 27.50
N ALA A 318 12.82 14.11 27.44
CA ALA A 318 13.09 12.91 28.23
C ALA A 318 14.14 11.96 27.60
N THR A 319 14.54 12.17 26.34
CA THR A 319 15.50 11.31 25.64
C THR A 319 16.62 12.18 25.08
N THR A 320 17.77 12.19 25.73
CA THR A 320 18.95 12.97 25.36
C THR A 320 19.73 12.40 24.17
N ALA A 321 19.36 11.22 23.67
CA ALA A 321 19.94 10.62 22.47
C ALA A 321 18.84 9.96 21.62
N PRO A 322 18.92 10.07 20.28
CA PRO A 322 18.10 9.25 19.39
C PRO A 322 18.35 7.77 19.68
N PHE A 323 17.30 6.95 19.61
CA PHE A 323 17.43 5.51 19.72
C PHE A 323 18.40 5.02 18.64
N GLU A 324 19.52 4.45 19.05
CA GLU A 324 20.44 3.76 18.16
C GLU A 324 20.01 2.32 18.02
N TRP A 325 19.83 1.90 16.78
CA TRP A 325 19.44 0.54 16.44
C TRP A 325 20.53 -0.44 16.86
N GLY A 326 20.14 -1.45 17.64
CA GLY A 326 20.96 -2.61 17.89
C GLY A 326 22.00 -2.49 18.98
N GLU A 327 21.83 -1.61 19.94
CA GLU A 327 22.59 -1.73 21.17
C GLU A 327 22.25 -3.03 21.89
N LEU A 328 23.27 -3.86 22.11
CA LEU A 328 23.17 -5.07 22.90
C LEU A 328 23.03 -4.66 24.37
N ARG A 329 21.84 -4.90 24.95
CA ARG A 329 21.62 -4.63 26.37
C ARG A 329 22.19 -5.78 27.21
N ASP A 330 22.60 -5.45 28.42
CA ASP A 330 23.01 -6.48 29.38
C ASP A 330 21.83 -7.42 29.68
N LEU A 331 21.93 -8.63 29.18
CA LEU A 331 20.92 -9.69 29.36
C LEU A 331 21.21 -10.57 30.57
N SER A 332 22.32 -10.37 31.29
CA SER A 332 22.77 -11.25 32.37
C SER A 332 21.72 -11.45 33.46
N GLY A 333 21.01 -10.37 33.84
CA GLY A 333 19.89 -10.43 34.78
C GLY A 333 18.68 -11.22 34.23
N THR A 334 18.32 -10.98 32.97
CA THR A 334 17.15 -11.61 32.32
C THR A 334 17.32 -13.11 32.16
N ILE A 335 18.52 -13.59 31.79
CA ILE A 335 18.82 -15.02 31.66
C ILE A 335 18.77 -15.69 33.02
N ARG A 336 19.31 -15.07 34.07
CA ARG A 336 19.30 -15.58 35.44
C ARG A 336 17.86 -15.73 35.95
N ASP A 337 17.02 -14.71 35.79
CA ASP A 337 15.62 -14.71 36.23
C ASP A 337 14.81 -15.84 35.54
N THR A 338 15.17 -16.18 34.29
CA THR A 338 14.51 -17.26 33.54
C THR A 338 14.96 -18.63 34.00
N LEU A 339 16.24 -18.82 34.32
CA LEU A 339 16.79 -20.10 34.82
C LEU A 339 16.35 -20.41 36.26
N ASP A 340 16.08 -19.38 37.06
CA ASP A 340 15.57 -19.50 38.43
C ASP A 340 14.06 -19.76 38.50
N TYR A 341 13.39 -19.90 37.36
CA TYR A 341 11.95 -20.17 37.31
C TYR A 341 11.61 -21.51 38.00
N ARG A 342 10.96 -21.42 39.13
CA ARG A 342 10.28 -22.53 39.77
C ARG A 342 8.79 -22.45 39.52
N PRO A 343 8.17 -23.42 38.80
CA PRO A 343 6.73 -23.38 38.60
C PRO A 343 6.00 -23.38 39.95
N SER A 344 5.27 -22.30 40.24
CA SER A 344 4.37 -22.25 41.38
C SER A 344 3.28 -23.30 41.20
N ALA A 345 3.03 -24.07 42.26
CA ALA A 345 2.05 -25.19 42.25
C ALA A 345 0.58 -24.71 42.21
N SER A 346 0.30 -23.43 42.06
CA SER A 346 -1.07 -22.92 41.95
C SER A 346 -1.56 -23.00 40.49
N THR A 347 -2.57 -23.78 40.25
CA THR A 347 -3.20 -24.13 38.97
C THR A 347 -4.11 -23.02 38.39
N ALA A 348 -4.11 -21.81 38.94
CA ALA A 348 -4.92 -20.70 38.48
C ALA A 348 -4.04 -19.70 37.72
N SER A 349 -4.24 -19.59 36.39
CA SER A 349 -3.67 -18.61 35.48
C SER A 349 -2.12 -18.64 35.36
N ARG A 350 -1.60 -19.53 34.53
CA ARG A 350 -0.19 -19.50 34.12
C ARG A 350 0.00 -18.29 33.15
N SER A 351 0.44 -17.17 33.68
CA SER A 351 0.98 -16.09 32.85
C SER A 351 2.48 -16.31 32.69
N PHE A 352 2.94 -16.61 31.45
CA PHE A 352 4.36 -16.68 31.16
C PHE A 352 4.94 -15.28 31.03
N SER A 353 6.16 -15.07 31.51
CA SER A 353 6.93 -13.86 31.21
C SER A 353 7.39 -13.86 29.75
N GLY A 354 7.71 -12.66 29.21
CA GLY A 354 8.24 -12.55 27.84
C GLY A 354 9.53 -13.38 27.63
N ALA A 355 10.41 -13.40 28.64
CA ALA A 355 11.61 -14.22 28.62
C ALA A 355 11.29 -15.71 28.54
N GLN A 356 10.32 -16.20 29.33
CA GLN A 356 9.92 -17.62 29.31
C GLN A 356 9.33 -18.01 27.95
N LEU A 357 8.51 -17.15 27.33
CA LEU A 357 7.99 -17.38 25.99
C LEU A 357 9.11 -17.41 24.95
N TYR A 358 10.07 -16.48 25.05
CA TYR A 358 11.22 -16.43 24.15
C TYR A 358 12.08 -17.69 24.24
N TYR A 359 12.53 -18.04 25.45
CA TYR A 359 13.40 -19.21 25.65
C TYR A 359 12.70 -20.54 25.35
N GLY A 360 11.36 -20.58 25.55
CA GLY A 360 10.57 -21.78 25.26
C GLY A 360 10.26 -22.01 23.78
N ALA A 361 10.20 -20.95 22.96
CA ALA A 361 9.70 -21.07 21.60
C ALA A 361 10.60 -20.43 20.51
N CYS A 362 11.48 -19.50 20.88
CA CYS A 362 12.21 -18.66 19.90
C CYS A 362 13.73 -18.89 19.93
N ALA A 363 14.31 -19.13 21.13
CA ALA A 363 15.76 -19.18 21.33
C ALA A 363 16.44 -20.30 20.57
N SER A 364 15.73 -21.40 20.24
CA SER A 364 16.28 -22.50 19.43
C SER A 364 16.72 -22.05 18.02
N CYS A 365 16.06 -21.04 17.47
CA CYS A 365 16.41 -20.47 16.16
C CYS A 365 17.13 -19.11 16.28
N HIS A 366 16.67 -18.25 17.19
CA HIS A 366 17.20 -16.89 17.31
C HIS A 366 18.39 -16.75 18.27
N GLY A 367 18.84 -17.86 18.89
CA GLY A 367 19.92 -17.85 19.87
C GLY A 367 19.44 -17.46 21.27
N MET A 368 20.21 -17.86 22.30
CA MET A 368 19.90 -17.53 23.70
C MET A 368 20.07 -16.03 23.98
N ASP A 369 20.95 -15.37 23.24
CA ASP A 369 21.27 -13.95 23.31
C ASP A 369 20.55 -13.10 22.25
N GLY A 370 19.71 -13.72 21.41
CA GLY A 370 19.06 -13.06 20.28
C GLY A 370 19.99 -12.83 19.08
N GLY A 371 21.22 -13.35 19.12
CA GLY A 371 22.22 -13.15 18.05
C GLY A 371 21.94 -13.88 16.74
N GLY A 372 20.93 -14.76 16.72
CA GLY A 372 20.63 -15.63 15.59
C GLY A 372 21.64 -16.78 15.43
N ILE A 373 21.52 -17.53 14.35
CA ILE A 373 22.47 -18.60 13.96
C ILE A 373 22.81 -18.41 12.50
N ALA A 374 23.95 -17.71 12.25
CA ALA A 374 24.34 -17.29 10.90
C ALA A 374 24.51 -18.47 9.93
N GLN A 375 25.00 -19.63 10.42
CA GLN A 375 25.22 -20.83 9.61
C GLN A 375 23.91 -21.51 9.18
N ALA A 376 22.80 -21.21 9.86
CA ALA A 376 21.49 -21.77 9.58
C ALA A 376 20.49 -20.70 9.03
N ASP A 377 21.00 -19.53 8.65
CA ASP A 377 20.20 -18.39 8.17
C ASP A 377 19.08 -17.94 9.14
N PHE A 378 19.21 -18.24 10.43
CA PHE A 378 18.30 -17.74 11.43
C PHE A 378 18.68 -16.32 11.84
N PRO A 379 17.76 -15.33 11.64
CA PRO A 379 18.13 -13.91 11.76
C PRO A 379 18.41 -13.53 13.22
N SER A 380 19.40 -12.66 13.41
CA SER A 380 19.60 -11.95 14.66
C SER A 380 18.40 -11.04 14.96
N LEU A 381 18.02 -10.97 16.21
CA LEU A 381 17.09 -9.97 16.75
C LEU A 381 17.83 -8.72 17.21
N VAL A 382 19.13 -8.87 17.52
CA VAL A 382 20.02 -7.75 17.80
C VAL A 382 20.29 -7.00 16.48
N ASN A 383 20.22 -5.69 16.48
CA ASN A 383 20.32 -4.83 15.28
C ASN A 383 19.21 -5.06 14.24
N ASN A 384 18.12 -5.76 14.59
CA ASN A 384 17.04 -6.02 13.65
C ASN A 384 16.20 -4.76 13.39
N SER A 385 16.11 -4.38 12.12
CA SER A 385 15.40 -3.16 11.69
C SER A 385 13.93 -3.13 12.09
N THR A 386 13.27 -4.27 12.24
CA THR A 386 11.86 -4.35 12.65
C THR A 386 11.68 -4.02 14.13
N LEU A 387 12.63 -4.43 14.98
CA LEU A 387 12.60 -4.12 16.41
C LEU A 387 12.98 -2.66 16.74
N GLY A 388 13.58 -1.94 15.79
CA GLY A 388 13.83 -0.50 15.92
C GLY A 388 12.62 0.39 15.62
N GLN A 389 11.55 -0.15 15.06
CA GLN A 389 10.38 0.63 14.64
C GLN A 389 9.58 1.17 15.83
N SER A 390 8.89 2.29 15.60
CA SER A 390 7.97 2.92 16.58
C SER A 390 6.63 2.18 16.71
N THR A 391 6.35 1.20 15.85
CA THR A 391 5.14 0.38 15.88
C THR A 391 5.47 -1.10 16.02
N PRO A 392 4.75 -1.86 16.86
CA PRO A 392 4.98 -3.28 17.08
C PRO A 392 4.38 -4.18 15.99
N ASN A 393 3.63 -3.63 15.06
CA ASN A 393 2.77 -4.36 14.15
C ASN A 393 3.50 -5.47 13.39
N ASN A 394 4.68 -5.17 12.83
CA ASN A 394 5.43 -6.14 12.04
C ASN A 394 5.93 -7.32 12.88
N VAL A 395 6.37 -7.06 14.12
CA VAL A 395 6.78 -8.12 15.06
C VAL A 395 5.58 -8.99 15.42
N VAL A 396 4.46 -8.37 15.81
CA VAL A 396 3.22 -9.11 16.16
C VAL A 396 2.75 -9.95 14.97
N LEU A 397 2.68 -9.39 13.78
CA LEU A 397 2.20 -10.11 12.59
C LEU A 397 3.17 -11.21 12.15
N THR A 398 4.48 -11.00 12.32
CA THR A 398 5.48 -12.04 12.08
C THR A 398 5.33 -13.21 13.07
N ILE A 399 5.13 -12.95 14.35
CA ILE A 399 4.87 -14.00 15.35
C ILE A 399 3.57 -14.75 15.00
N LEU A 400 2.51 -14.01 14.67
CA LEU A 400 1.21 -14.61 14.39
C LEU A 400 1.20 -15.47 13.12
N ASN A 401 1.77 -14.96 12.02
CA ASN A 401 1.61 -15.56 10.71
C ASN A 401 2.83 -16.36 10.24
N GLY A 402 3.98 -16.20 10.91
CA GLY A 402 5.24 -16.79 10.46
C GLY A 402 5.79 -16.09 9.21
N ILE A 403 6.86 -16.65 8.68
CA ILE A 403 7.46 -16.28 7.39
C ILE A 403 7.74 -17.57 6.63
N GLU A 404 7.28 -17.68 5.41
CA GLU A 404 7.65 -18.73 4.47
C GLU A 404 7.86 -18.10 3.10
N ARG A 405 9.10 -18.10 2.63
CA ARG A 405 9.46 -17.49 1.34
C ARG A 405 10.76 -18.01 0.79
N GLN A 406 10.93 -17.84 -0.51
CA GLN A 406 12.20 -18.08 -1.20
C GLN A 406 13.04 -16.78 -1.24
N ALA A 407 14.32 -16.87 -0.92
CA ALA A 407 15.28 -15.76 -1.00
C ALA A 407 16.52 -16.20 -1.80
N GLY A 408 16.48 -16.05 -3.11
CA GLY A 408 17.44 -16.66 -4.01
C GLY A 408 17.34 -18.19 -3.95
N ASP A 409 18.44 -18.85 -3.63
CA ASP A 409 18.53 -20.31 -3.42
C ASP A 409 18.16 -20.77 -2.00
N ARG A 410 17.81 -19.86 -1.10
CA ARG A 410 17.51 -20.12 0.31
C ARG A 410 16.02 -20.12 0.57
N GLN A 411 15.57 -21.08 1.38
CA GLN A 411 14.22 -21.06 1.95
C GLN A 411 14.26 -20.41 3.34
N ILE A 412 13.58 -19.29 3.49
CA ILE A 412 13.40 -18.59 4.77
C ILE A 412 12.10 -19.11 5.41
N PHE A 413 12.22 -19.66 6.61
CA PHE A 413 11.08 -20.20 7.33
C PHE A 413 11.09 -19.79 8.80
N MET A 414 9.97 -19.23 9.26
CA MET A 414 9.63 -19.02 10.65
C MET A 414 8.21 -19.56 10.87
N PRO A 415 7.99 -20.46 11.85
CA PRO A 415 6.65 -21.01 12.10
C PRO A 415 5.65 -19.95 12.55
N ALA A 416 4.39 -20.14 12.20
CA ALA A 416 3.28 -19.31 12.67
C ALA A 416 2.82 -19.73 14.08
N PHE A 417 2.73 -18.78 15.01
CA PHE A 417 2.29 -19.03 16.38
C PHE A 417 0.83 -18.65 16.64
N LYS A 418 0.08 -18.30 15.60
CA LYS A 418 -1.33 -17.86 15.70
C LYS A 418 -2.24 -18.85 16.44
N GLY A 419 -2.00 -20.15 16.29
CA GLY A 419 -2.75 -21.22 16.95
C GLY A 419 -2.18 -21.67 18.31
N GLN A 420 -0.99 -21.17 18.69
CA GLN A 420 -0.26 -21.63 19.87
C GLN A 420 -0.28 -20.59 20.99
N PHE A 421 -0.19 -19.30 20.67
CA PHE A 421 -0.16 -18.20 21.62
C PHE A 421 -1.47 -17.43 21.67
N THR A 422 -1.90 -17.11 22.88
CA THR A 422 -2.98 -16.16 23.15
C THR A 422 -2.55 -14.71 22.79
N ASP A 423 -3.52 -13.80 22.67
CA ASP A 423 -3.21 -12.39 22.40
C ASP A 423 -2.36 -11.77 23.52
N GLN A 424 -2.63 -12.13 24.77
CA GLN A 424 -1.86 -11.71 25.94
C GLN A 424 -0.40 -12.21 25.87
N GLU A 425 -0.16 -13.47 25.49
CA GLU A 425 1.20 -14.01 25.37
C GLU A 425 1.97 -13.37 24.23
N VAL A 426 1.31 -13.12 23.08
CA VAL A 426 1.94 -12.40 21.97
C VAL A 426 2.29 -10.96 22.38
N ALA A 427 1.41 -10.25 23.10
CA ALA A 427 1.70 -8.92 23.60
C ALA A 427 2.87 -8.92 24.59
N THR A 428 2.87 -9.86 25.54
CA THR A 428 3.93 -10.01 26.54
C THR A 428 5.29 -10.32 25.89
N LEU A 429 5.33 -11.26 24.95
CA LEU A 429 6.53 -11.59 24.19
C LEU A 429 7.03 -10.39 23.36
N THR A 430 6.13 -9.73 22.62
CA THR A 430 6.48 -8.58 21.79
C THR A 430 7.08 -7.45 22.62
N ASN A 431 6.45 -7.08 23.73
CA ASN A 431 6.96 -6.04 24.62
C ASN A 431 8.34 -6.40 25.20
N TRP A 432 8.56 -7.66 25.57
CA TRP A 432 9.85 -8.13 26.04
C TRP A 432 10.93 -8.04 24.92
N LEU A 433 10.60 -8.42 23.69
CA LEU A 433 11.51 -8.31 22.53
C LEU A 433 11.93 -6.87 22.26
N PHE A 434 10.98 -5.92 22.30
CA PHE A 434 11.30 -4.50 22.13
C PHE A 434 12.12 -3.93 23.30
N GLN A 435 11.86 -4.37 24.53
CA GLN A 435 12.65 -3.97 25.69
C GLN A 435 14.07 -4.52 25.67
N THR A 436 14.24 -5.74 25.15
CA THR A 436 15.52 -6.47 25.22
C THR A 436 16.41 -6.18 24.02
N TYR A 437 15.85 -6.20 22.82
CA TYR A 437 16.62 -6.14 21.58
C TYR A 437 16.31 -4.91 20.72
N GLY A 438 15.28 -4.16 21.03
CA GLY A 438 14.75 -3.11 20.20
C GLY A 438 14.48 -1.79 20.90
N ARG A 439 13.48 -1.08 20.44
CA ARG A 439 13.02 0.22 20.93
C ARG A 439 12.13 0.07 22.18
N PRO A 440 12.62 0.33 23.40
CA PRO A 440 11.88 0.02 24.64
C PRO A 440 10.56 0.78 24.82
N THR A 441 10.42 1.90 24.13
CA THR A 441 9.20 2.73 24.19
C THR A 441 8.07 2.17 23.32
N THR A 442 8.37 1.24 22.40
CA THR A 442 7.38 0.57 21.58
C THR A 442 6.73 -0.56 22.36
N GLN A 443 5.42 -0.48 22.52
CA GLN A 443 4.62 -1.44 23.29
C GLN A 443 3.32 -1.79 22.57
N THR A 444 2.73 -2.92 22.92
CA THR A 444 1.43 -3.38 22.43
C THR A 444 0.60 -3.98 23.57
N THR A 445 -0.71 -4.03 23.37
CA THR A 445 -1.66 -4.68 24.29
C THR A 445 -2.26 -5.93 23.64
N ASP A 446 -2.89 -6.79 24.46
CA ASP A 446 -3.68 -7.92 23.96
C ASP A 446 -4.82 -7.48 23.03
N VAL A 447 -5.43 -6.33 23.30
CA VAL A 447 -6.46 -5.74 22.43
C VAL A 447 -5.89 -5.37 21.06
N ASP A 448 -4.68 -4.80 21.00
CA ASP A 448 -4.04 -4.44 19.74
C ASP A 448 -3.59 -5.69 18.97
N VAL A 449 -3.08 -6.70 19.68
CA VAL A 449 -2.77 -8.01 19.07
C VAL A 449 -4.04 -8.66 18.50
N ASN A 450 -5.16 -8.60 19.21
CA ASN A 450 -6.44 -9.12 18.72
C ASN A 450 -6.91 -8.41 17.43
N LYS A 451 -6.78 -7.08 17.37
CA LYS A 451 -7.08 -6.32 16.15
C LYS A 451 -6.22 -6.78 14.96
N LEU A 452 -4.91 -6.99 15.18
CA LEU A 452 -4.00 -7.50 14.15
C LEU A 452 -4.34 -8.92 13.74
N ARG A 453 -4.60 -9.82 14.71
CA ARG A 453 -4.99 -11.22 14.48
C ARG A 453 -6.27 -11.36 13.65
N THR A 454 -7.25 -10.49 13.90
CA THR A 454 -8.57 -10.52 13.23
C THR A 454 -8.61 -9.70 11.94
N GLY A 455 -7.56 -8.90 11.67
CA GLY A 455 -7.53 -7.96 10.56
C GLY A 455 -8.35 -6.68 10.81
N ALA A 456 -8.77 -6.43 12.05
CA ALA A 456 -9.49 -5.22 12.46
C ALA A 456 -8.53 -4.02 12.70
N ALA A 457 -7.22 -4.23 12.58
CA ALA A 457 -6.20 -3.20 12.84
C ALA A 457 -6.24 -2.01 11.88
N LEU A 458 -6.86 -2.16 10.72
CA LEU A 458 -7.02 -1.07 9.76
C LEU A 458 -7.96 0.02 10.27
N GLY A 459 -8.78 -0.28 11.29
CA GLY A 459 -9.79 0.64 11.81
C GLY A 459 -10.80 1.10 10.75
N GLU A 460 -11.71 1.98 11.14
CA GLU A 460 -12.50 2.74 10.18
C GLU A 460 -11.64 3.91 9.65
N ALA A 461 -11.73 4.19 8.34
CA ALA A 461 -11.09 5.37 7.78
C ALA A 461 -11.53 6.63 8.57
N PRO A 462 -10.65 7.57 8.87
CA PRO A 462 -11.00 8.76 9.66
C PRO A 462 -12.22 9.51 9.12
N ILE A 463 -12.39 9.52 7.81
CA ILE A 463 -13.54 10.14 7.14
C ILE A 463 -14.82 9.28 7.20
N ALA A 464 -14.72 7.99 7.50
CA ALA A 464 -15.89 7.08 7.47
C ALA A 464 -16.94 7.45 8.52
N SER A 465 -16.52 7.79 9.72
CA SER A 465 -17.42 8.23 10.79
C SER A 465 -18.12 9.56 10.44
N ILE A 466 -17.39 10.49 9.80
CA ILE A 466 -17.95 11.76 9.34
C ILE A 466 -18.96 11.55 8.23
N ILE A 467 -18.65 10.69 7.25
CA ILE A 467 -19.57 10.38 6.14
C ILE A 467 -20.80 9.63 6.65
N LYS A 468 -20.66 8.68 7.57
CA LYS A 468 -21.78 7.98 8.18
C LYS A 468 -22.69 8.97 8.94
N ALA A 469 -22.11 9.86 9.75
CA ALA A 469 -22.88 10.88 10.48
C ALA A 469 -23.58 11.86 9.53
N ALA A 470 -22.90 12.36 8.50
CA ALA A 470 -23.47 13.24 7.48
C ALA A 470 -24.58 12.53 6.67
N GLY A 471 -24.38 11.27 6.30
CA GLY A 471 -25.37 10.46 5.59
C GLY A 471 -26.66 10.25 6.41
N VAL A 472 -26.52 9.97 7.71
CA VAL A 472 -27.65 9.87 8.63
C VAL A 472 -28.38 11.22 8.75
N GLY A 473 -27.63 12.34 8.87
CA GLY A 473 -28.20 13.68 8.92
C GLY A 473 -28.98 14.05 7.64
N ILE A 474 -28.41 13.76 6.46
CA ILE A 474 -29.08 13.99 5.17
C ILE A 474 -30.33 13.13 5.04
N MET A 475 -30.28 11.85 5.41
CA MET A 475 -31.45 10.97 5.40
C MET A 475 -32.54 11.47 6.33
N ALA A 476 -32.21 11.94 7.54
CA ALA A 476 -33.15 12.52 8.47
C ALA A 476 -33.83 13.78 7.89
N LEU A 477 -33.04 14.68 7.27
CA LEU A 477 -33.58 15.88 6.60
C LEU A 477 -34.51 15.53 5.42
N LEU A 478 -34.14 14.54 4.61
CA LEU A 478 -34.96 14.07 3.50
C LEU A 478 -36.28 13.45 4.02
N LEU A 479 -36.24 12.67 5.08
CA LEU A 479 -37.44 12.11 5.74
C LEU A 479 -38.36 13.21 6.24
N VAL A 480 -37.82 14.23 6.91
CA VAL A 480 -38.60 15.39 7.39
C VAL A 480 -39.20 16.14 6.21
N PHE A 481 -38.46 16.34 5.12
CA PHE A 481 -38.91 16.99 3.91
C PHE A 481 -40.06 16.20 3.23
N VAL A 482 -39.90 14.88 3.09
CA VAL A 482 -40.92 13.99 2.51
C VAL A 482 -42.16 13.97 3.39
N LEU A 483 -42.00 13.87 4.71
CA LEU A 483 -43.13 13.90 5.65
C LEU A 483 -43.88 15.23 5.57
N GLY A 484 -43.15 16.34 5.57
CA GLY A 484 -43.75 17.68 5.40
C GLY A 484 -44.47 17.83 4.07
N TRP A 485 -43.89 17.29 2.98
CA TRP A 485 -44.52 17.26 1.67
C TRP A 485 -45.84 16.41 1.67
N VAL A 486 -45.78 15.20 2.23
CA VAL A 486 -46.96 14.33 2.37
C VAL A 486 -48.06 15.01 3.19
N ILE A 487 -47.73 15.58 4.35
CA ILE A 487 -48.70 16.30 5.20
C ILE A 487 -49.34 17.47 4.45
N ARG A 488 -48.55 18.25 3.71
CA ARG A 488 -49.02 19.42 2.95
C ARG A 488 -49.89 19.05 1.75
N PHE A 489 -49.62 17.94 1.08
CA PHE A 489 -50.29 17.55 -0.15
C PHE A 489 -51.35 16.45 0.04
N ALA A 490 -51.31 15.68 1.13
CA ALA A 490 -52.29 14.63 1.42
C ALA A 490 -53.73 15.13 1.38
N PRO A 491 -54.12 16.33 1.91
CA PRO A 491 -55.49 16.85 1.80
C PRO A 491 -55.89 17.14 0.34
N ARG A 492 -54.94 17.64 -0.48
CA ARG A 492 -55.20 17.94 -1.91
C ARG A 492 -55.38 16.67 -2.73
N ILE A 493 -54.59 15.63 -2.44
CA ILE A 493 -54.73 14.33 -3.08
C ILE A 493 -56.03 13.66 -2.70
N LYS A 494 -56.43 13.69 -1.43
CA LYS A 494 -57.73 13.19 -0.98
C LYS A 494 -58.89 13.95 -1.65
N ALA A 495 -58.83 15.27 -1.75
CA ALA A 495 -59.85 16.09 -2.42
C ALA A 495 -59.92 15.78 -3.93
N PHE A 496 -58.77 15.54 -4.60
CA PHE A 496 -58.75 15.14 -6.00
C PHE A 496 -59.45 13.79 -6.23
N PHE A 497 -59.15 12.78 -5.45
CA PHE A 497 -59.77 11.46 -5.56
C PHE A 497 -61.27 11.50 -5.15
N ALA A 498 -61.66 12.32 -4.19
CA ALA A 498 -63.06 12.53 -3.85
C ALA A 498 -63.86 13.16 -5.01
N LYS A 499 -63.25 14.10 -5.76
CA LYS A 499 -63.87 14.71 -6.95
C LYS A 499 -64.04 13.71 -8.11
N PHE A 500 -63.10 12.77 -8.23
CA PHE A 500 -63.17 11.69 -9.24
C PHE A 500 -64.24 10.66 -8.93
N LYS A 501 -64.47 10.33 -7.63
CA LYS A 501 -65.55 9.45 -7.19
C LYS A 501 -66.92 10.05 -7.38
N ARG A 502 -67.08 11.38 -7.30
CA ARG A 502 -68.39 12.08 -7.56
C ARG A 502 -68.72 12.17 -9.04
N LYS A 503 -67.82 12.00 -9.98
CA LYS A 503 -68.09 12.03 -11.43
C LYS A 503 -68.48 10.65 -11.99
N ARG A 504 -68.39 9.57 -11.18
CA ARG A 504 -68.70 8.19 -11.58
C ARG A 504 -70.05 7.69 -10.94
N LYS A 505 -70.75 8.55 -10.23
CA LYS A 505 -72.17 8.37 -9.86
C LYS A 505 -72.95 9.39 -10.65
#